data_4045a84a8220bab57ad5f578605e8edf
#
_entry.id   4045a84a8220bab57ad5f578605e8edf
#
_cell.length_a   1.000
_cell.length_b   1.000
_cell.length_c   1.000
_cell.angle_alpha   90.00
_cell.angle_beta   90.00
_cell.angle_gamma   90.00
#
_symmetry.space_group_name_H-M   'P 1'
#
loop_
_entity.id
_entity.type
_entity.pdbx_description
1 polymer ?
#
loop_
_entity_poly.entity_id
_entity_poly.type
_entity_poly.pdbx_seq_one_letter_code
_entity_poly.pdbx_strand_id
1 'polypeptide(L)'
;GQIEIYAKGVPAHASTPTLGINAAGVTFECLEKAGFEDDFVKFYNTHLGTSCDGAGVGLKCEDAYGNLTFCNGIVKTENGVISCSIDIRVPVTLQEADVRKMCEGKLEDENGRIEIEEIGDPLFFPRESPLVEALYKAYVDVTGDTEHEPMVIGGGTYAKSLKNIIAFGPEKLDIDYHIHSADEFILVSEMEEAVLIYMEAIKNLLAI
;
A
#
# COMPACT_ATOMS: atom_id res chain seq x y z
N GLY A 1 8.48 -37.00 -14.80
CA GLY A 1 9.60 -36.04 -14.71
C GLY A 1 9.24 -34.93 -13.76
N GLN A 2 10.22 -34.23 -13.26
CA GLN A 2 10.04 -33.03 -12.43
C GLN A 2 10.38 -31.82 -13.31
N ILE A 3 9.56 -30.76 -13.22
CA ILE A 3 9.78 -29.48 -13.92
C ILE A 3 10.00 -28.44 -12.86
N GLU A 4 10.99 -27.60 -13.06
CA GLU A 4 11.31 -26.47 -12.21
C GLU A 4 11.14 -25.19 -13.03
N ILE A 5 10.40 -24.23 -12.50
CA ILE A 5 10.09 -22.94 -13.18
C ILE A 5 10.65 -21.82 -12.33
N TYR A 6 11.46 -20.97 -12.94
CA TYR A 6 12.03 -19.78 -12.32
C TYR A 6 11.41 -18.52 -12.95
N ALA A 7 10.66 -17.77 -12.16
CA ALA A 7 10.16 -16.45 -12.56
C ALA A 7 10.88 -15.36 -11.79
N LYS A 8 11.28 -14.32 -12.49
CA LYS A 8 11.90 -13.13 -11.89
C LYS A 8 10.91 -11.98 -11.89
N GLY A 9 10.62 -11.45 -10.72
CA GLY A 9 9.81 -10.24 -10.54
C GLY A 9 10.67 -9.00 -10.32
N VAL A 10 9.97 -7.89 -10.07
CA VAL A 10 10.54 -6.60 -9.63
C VAL A 10 9.87 -6.27 -8.31
N PRO A 11 10.62 -6.09 -7.20
CA PRO A 11 10.03 -5.74 -5.93
C PRO A 11 9.42 -4.33 -5.98
N ALA A 12 8.32 -4.14 -5.26
CA ALA A 12 7.72 -2.83 -5.04
C ALA A 12 7.06 -2.80 -3.66
N HIS A 13 6.89 -1.61 -3.11
CA HIS A 13 6.15 -1.43 -1.87
C HIS A 13 4.67 -1.81 -2.06
N ALA A 14 4.03 -2.40 -1.05
CA ALA A 14 2.64 -2.87 -1.15
C ALA A 14 1.62 -1.74 -1.39
N SER A 15 1.96 -0.49 -1.07
CA SER A 15 1.13 0.68 -1.40
C SER A 15 1.26 1.15 -2.85
N THR A 16 2.31 0.72 -3.55
CA THR A 16 2.58 1.06 -4.95
C THR A 16 2.91 -0.18 -5.79
N PRO A 17 2.07 -1.24 -5.74
CA PRO A 17 2.39 -2.53 -6.34
C PRO A 17 2.51 -2.48 -7.86
N THR A 18 1.93 -1.47 -8.50
CA THR A 18 2.02 -1.23 -9.94
C THR A 18 3.42 -0.85 -10.43
N LEU A 19 4.32 -0.45 -9.53
CA LEU A 19 5.73 -0.19 -9.85
C LEU A 19 6.56 -1.48 -9.90
N GLY A 20 5.99 -2.60 -9.46
CA GLY A 20 6.64 -3.90 -9.43
C GLY A 20 6.11 -4.88 -10.47
N ILE A 21 6.69 -6.09 -10.44
CA ILE A 21 6.23 -7.25 -11.21
C ILE A 21 6.13 -8.43 -10.25
N ASN A 22 4.92 -8.92 -10.03
CA ASN A 22 4.70 -10.08 -9.17
C ASN A 22 5.12 -11.38 -9.86
N ALA A 23 6.20 -12.00 -9.38
CA ALA A 23 6.75 -13.22 -9.95
C ALA A 23 5.78 -14.41 -9.87
N ALA A 24 4.97 -14.52 -8.82
CA ALA A 24 3.95 -15.56 -8.69
C ALA A 24 2.88 -15.41 -9.78
N GLY A 25 2.36 -14.18 -9.97
CA GLY A 25 1.40 -13.90 -11.02
C GLY A 25 1.91 -14.25 -12.42
N VAL A 26 3.15 -13.84 -12.73
CA VAL A 26 3.80 -14.22 -14.01
C VAL A 26 3.94 -15.73 -14.16
N THR A 27 4.26 -16.45 -13.07
CA THR A 27 4.37 -17.92 -13.11
C THR A 27 3.04 -18.59 -13.44
N PHE A 28 1.96 -18.20 -12.76
CA PHE A 28 0.64 -18.78 -12.98
C PHE A 28 0.07 -18.43 -14.36
N GLU A 29 0.29 -17.22 -14.83
CA GLU A 29 -0.08 -16.83 -16.20
C GLU A 29 0.70 -17.65 -17.26
N CYS A 30 1.98 -17.91 -17.02
CA CYS A 30 2.80 -18.75 -17.91
C CYS A 30 2.32 -20.20 -17.94
N LEU A 31 1.96 -20.77 -16.78
CA LEU A 31 1.43 -22.14 -16.68
C LEU A 31 0.12 -22.29 -17.47
N GLU A 32 -0.81 -21.36 -17.33
CA GLU A 32 -2.08 -21.35 -18.07
C GLU A 32 -1.83 -21.25 -19.58
N LYS A 33 -0.98 -20.31 -20.01
CA LYS A 33 -0.60 -20.17 -21.44
C LYS A 33 0.11 -21.40 -22.00
N ALA A 34 0.79 -22.15 -21.17
CA ALA A 34 1.40 -23.42 -21.55
C ALA A 34 0.39 -24.59 -21.61
N GLY A 35 -0.87 -24.34 -21.28
CA GLY A 35 -1.92 -25.37 -21.27
C GLY A 35 -1.87 -26.30 -20.07
N PHE A 36 -1.28 -25.85 -18.94
CA PHE A 36 -1.29 -26.61 -17.71
C PHE A 36 -2.67 -26.50 -17.06
N GLU A 37 -3.39 -27.64 -17.05
CA GLU A 37 -4.75 -27.73 -16.51
C GLU A 37 -4.68 -28.04 -15.00
N ASP A 38 -4.86 -27.02 -14.18
CA ASP A 38 -4.89 -27.12 -12.72
C ASP A 38 -5.91 -26.11 -12.16
N ASP A 39 -6.72 -26.54 -11.20
CA ASP A 39 -7.81 -25.72 -10.68
C ASP A 39 -7.28 -24.50 -9.93
N PHE A 40 -6.15 -24.62 -9.23
CA PHE A 40 -5.55 -23.48 -8.54
C PHE A 40 -4.93 -22.48 -9.50
N VAL A 41 -4.31 -22.94 -10.60
CA VAL A 41 -3.80 -22.06 -11.66
C VAL A 41 -4.92 -21.22 -12.25
N LYS A 42 -6.07 -21.84 -12.54
CA LYS A 42 -7.25 -21.13 -13.04
C LYS A 42 -7.80 -20.14 -12.01
N PHE A 43 -7.95 -20.59 -10.76
CA PHE A 43 -8.39 -19.75 -9.64
C PHE A 43 -7.48 -18.53 -9.48
N TYR A 44 -6.16 -18.74 -9.42
CA TYR A 44 -5.19 -17.67 -9.23
C TYR A 44 -5.30 -16.62 -10.35
N ASN A 45 -5.30 -17.06 -11.62
CA ASN A 45 -5.37 -16.14 -12.76
C ASN A 45 -6.73 -15.41 -12.86
N THR A 46 -7.82 -16.05 -12.43
CA THR A 46 -9.14 -15.44 -12.44
C THR A 46 -9.30 -14.38 -11.34
N HIS A 47 -8.85 -14.68 -10.13
CA HIS A 47 -9.16 -13.89 -8.94
C HIS A 47 -8.01 -13.00 -8.46
N LEU A 48 -6.78 -13.50 -8.52
CA LEU A 48 -5.61 -12.79 -8.03
C LEU A 48 -4.81 -12.16 -9.19
N GLY A 49 -4.36 -12.99 -10.11
CA GLY A 49 -3.66 -12.58 -11.33
C GLY A 49 -2.48 -11.65 -11.10
N THR A 50 -2.30 -10.72 -12.03
CA THR A 50 -1.29 -9.64 -11.97
C THR A 50 -1.91 -8.28 -11.70
N SER A 51 -3.25 -8.21 -11.51
CA SER A 51 -3.95 -6.96 -11.15
C SER A 51 -3.63 -6.55 -9.72
N CYS A 52 -3.47 -5.25 -9.51
CA CYS A 52 -3.15 -4.67 -8.22
C CYS A 52 -4.30 -3.86 -7.61
N ASP A 53 -5.54 -4.08 -8.06
CA ASP A 53 -6.71 -3.28 -7.65
C ASP A 53 -7.82 -4.09 -6.96
N GLY A 54 -7.63 -5.40 -6.79
CA GLY A 54 -8.61 -6.30 -6.18
C GLY A 54 -9.87 -6.54 -7.00
N ALA A 55 -9.91 -6.16 -8.28
CA ALA A 55 -11.09 -6.35 -9.14
C ALA A 55 -11.47 -7.84 -9.28
N GLY A 56 -10.48 -8.74 -9.39
CA GLY A 56 -10.72 -10.18 -9.56
C GLY A 56 -11.46 -10.84 -8.40
N VAL A 57 -11.37 -10.27 -7.19
CA VAL A 57 -12.12 -10.70 -6.00
C VAL A 57 -13.26 -9.74 -5.65
N GLY A 58 -13.54 -8.75 -6.51
CA GLY A 58 -14.62 -7.80 -6.30
C GLY A 58 -14.42 -6.85 -5.12
N LEU A 59 -13.15 -6.52 -4.81
CA LEU A 59 -12.79 -5.57 -3.74
C LEU A 59 -12.41 -4.18 -4.27
N LYS A 60 -12.35 -3.99 -5.59
CA LYS A 60 -11.97 -2.72 -6.19
C LYS A 60 -12.85 -1.58 -5.68
N CYS A 61 -12.24 -0.57 -5.11
CA CYS A 61 -12.89 0.65 -4.66
C CYS A 61 -11.91 1.82 -4.64
N GLU A 62 -12.44 3.03 -4.55
CA GLU A 62 -11.70 4.28 -4.50
C GLU A 62 -12.43 5.30 -3.63
N ASP A 63 -11.71 6.31 -3.16
CA ASP A 63 -12.25 7.52 -2.55
C ASP A 63 -11.56 8.76 -3.10
N ALA A 64 -11.81 9.92 -2.52
CA ALA A 64 -11.19 11.17 -2.95
C ALA A 64 -9.67 11.21 -2.71
N TYR A 65 -9.12 10.30 -1.93
CA TYR A 65 -7.71 10.27 -1.51
C TYR A 65 -6.91 9.15 -2.16
N GLY A 66 -7.55 8.17 -2.77
CA GLY A 66 -6.85 7.11 -3.49
C GLY A 66 -7.66 5.85 -3.76
N ASN A 67 -7.00 4.92 -4.41
CA ASN A 67 -7.57 3.63 -4.80
C ASN A 67 -7.14 2.54 -3.81
N LEU A 68 -7.96 1.49 -3.71
CA LEU A 68 -7.53 0.25 -3.08
C LEU A 68 -6.33 -0.31 -3.83
N THR A 69 -5.28 -0.71 -3.09
CA THR A 69 -4.21 -1.53 -3.64
C THR A 69 -4.30 -2.95 -3.11
N PHE A 70 -3.96 -3.90 -3.98
CA PHE A 70 -4.07 -5.33 -3.72
C PHE A 70 -2.77 -6.01 -4.15
N CYS A 71 -1.99 -6.47 -3.17
CA CYS A 71 -0.68 -7.03 -3.41
C CYS A 71 -0.65 -8.51 -2.99
N ASN A 72 -0.58 -9.40 -3.97
CA ASN A 72 -0.39 -10.83 -3.73
C ASN A 72 1.03 -11.06 -3.21
N GLY A 73 1.13 -11.62 -2.02
CA GLY A 73 2.40 -11.93 -1.38
C GLY A 73 2.85 -13.37 -1.60
N ILE A 74 2.89 -14.14 -0.54
CA ILE A 74 3.43 -15.51 -0.52
C ILE A 74 2.33 -16.51 -0.90
N VAL A 75 2.61 -17.36 -1.88
CA VAL A 75 1.79 -18.54 -2.19
C VAL A 75 2.50 -19.78 -1.62
N LYS A 76 1.79 -20.59 -0.85
CA LYS A 76 2.32 -21.80 -0.25
C LYS A 76 1.29 -22.91 -0.19
N THR A 77 1.76 -24.16 -0.18
CA THR A 77 0.94 -25.34 0.04
C THR A 77 1.41 -26.04 1.31
N GLU A 78 0.50 -26.18 2.27
CA GLU A 78 0.76 -26.89 3.52
C GLU A 78 -0.39 -27.84 3.83
N ASN A 79 -0.09 -29.11 4.12
CA ASN A 79 -1.09 -30.13 4.46
C ASN A 79 -2.22 -30.27 3.41
N GLY A 80 -1.92 -30.06 2.14
CA GLY A 80 -2.90 -30.13 1.06
C GLY A 80 -3.79 -28.90 0.89
N VAL A 81 -3.53 -27.84 1.65
CA VAL A 81 -4.22 -26.55 1.52
C VAL A 81 -3.27 -25.54 0.86
N ILE A 82 -3.74 -24.88 -0.17
CA ILE A 82 -3.01 -23.79 -0.82
C ILE A 82 -3.49 -22.47 -0.19
N SER A 83 -2.55 -21.63 0.21
CA SER A 83 -2.82 -20.30 0.75
C SER A 83 -2.03 -19.23 0.04
N CYS A 84 -2.60 -18.04 -0.07
CA CYS A 84 -1.94 -16.85 -0.58
C CYS A 84 -2.10 -15.72 0.44
N SER A 85 -1.00 -15.11 0.87
CA SER A 85 -1.07 -13.88 1.67
C SER A 85 -1.32 -12.68 0.76
N ILE A 86 -2.16 -11.76 1.23
CA ILE A 86 -2.51 -10.56 0.47
C ILE A 86 -2.42 -9.36 1.38
N ASP A 87 -1.63 -8.36 0.97
CA ASP A 87 -1.61 -7.04 1.58
C ASP A 87 -2.59 -6.13 0.82
N ILE A 88 -3.58 -5.62 1.53
CA ILE A 88 -4.59 -4.73 0.96
C ILE A 88 -4.49 -3.38 1.64
N ARG A 89 -4.28 -2.30 0.88
CA ARG A 89 -4.40 -0.94 1.37
C ARG A 89 -5.73 -0.39 0.91
N VAL A 90 -6.60 -0.11 1.86
CA VAL A 90 -7.94 0.40 1.58
C VAL A 90 -7.97 1.92 1.62
N PRO A 91 -8.88 2.55 0.86
CA PRO A 91 -9.15 3.98 0.96
C PRO A 91 -9.43 4.41 2.41
N VAL A 92 -8.94 5.58 2.81
CA VAL A 92 -8.96 6.05 4.21
C VAL A 92 -10.35 6.36 4.76
N THR A 93 -11.36 6.47 3.90
CA THR A 93 -12.75 6.68 4.30
C THR A 93 -13.45 5.39 4.72
N LEU A 94 -12.87 4.21 4.41
CA LEU A 94 -13.41 2.92 4.79
C LEU A 94 -13.05 2.57 6.24
N GLN A 95 -14.04 2.08 6.98
CA GLN A 95 -13.87 1.58 8.33
C GLN A 95 -13.69 0.05 8.32
N GLU A 96 -13.17 -0.52 9.40
CA GLU A 96 -13.01 -1.97 9.56
C GLU A 96 -14.28 -2.75 9.19
N ALA A 97 -15.46 -2.29 9.61
CA ALA A 97 -16.74 -2.94 9.32
C ALA A 97 -17.05 -2.99 7.81
N ASP A 98 -16.67 -1.96 7.06
CA ASP A 98 -16.86 -1.92 5.61
C ASP A 98 -15.96 -2.93 4.93
N VAL A 99 -14.69 -3.01 5.33
CA VAL A 99 -13.71 -3.96 4.78
C VAL A 99 -14.16 -5.40 5.05
N ARG A 100 -14.59 -5.71 6.28
CA ARG A 100 -15.11 -7.04 6.62
C ARG A 100 -16.31 -7.41 5.78
N LYS A 101 -17.26 -6.49 5.61
CA LYS A 101 -18.43 -6.69 4.77
C LYS A 101 -18.08 -6.89 3.30
N MET A 102 -17.07 -6.18 2.79
CA MET A 102 -16.60 -6.36 1.42
C MET A 102 -16.00 -7.75 1.17
N CYS A 103 -15.38 -8.35 2.19
CA CYS A 103 -14.79 -9.69 2.12
C CYS A 103 -15.80 -10.82 2.40
N GLU A 104 -16.93 -10.51 3.01
CA GLU A 104 -17.92 -11.52 3.43
C GLU A 104 -18.49 -12.28 2.24
N GLY A 105 -18.52 -13.61 2.33
CA GLY A 105 -19.05 -14.50 1.30
C GLY A 105 -18.22 -14.56 0.00
N LYS A 106 -17.12 -13.84 -0.09
CA LYS A 106 -16.26 -13.90 -1.27
C LYS A 106 -15.55 -15.25 -1.34
N LEU A 107 -15.48 -15.80 -2.55
CA LEU A 107 -14.80 -17.06 -2.87
C LEU A 107 -15.45 -18.34 -2.31
N GLU A 108 -16.57 -18.28 -1.59
CA GLU A 108 -17.23 -19.46 -1.05
C GLU A 108 -17.66 -20.45 -2.14
N ASP A 109 -18.19 -19.95 -3.24
CA ASP A 109 -18.59 -20.77 -4.39
C ASP A 109 -17.39 -21.43 -5.11
N GLU A 110 -16.18 -20.94 -4.87
CA GLU A 110 -14.93 -21.44 -5.44
C GLU A 110 -14.16 -22.37 -4.49
N ASN A 111 -14.80 -22.84 -3.40
CA ASN A 111 -14.16 -23.56 -2.30
C ASN A 111 -12.99 -22.80 -1.65
N GLY A 112 -13.02 -21.49 -1.73
CA GLY A 112 -12.06 -20.59 -1.12
C GLY A 112 -12.66 -19.87 0.07
N ARG A 113 -11.82 -19.28 0.90
CA ARG A 113 -12.23 -18.39 1.97
C ARG A 113 -11.21 -17.27 2.16
N ILE A 114 -11.68 -16.13 2.63
CA ILE A 114 -10.84 -15.03 3.06
C ILE A 114 -10.75 -15.05 4.59
N GLU A 115 -9.53 -15.12 5.10
CA GLU A 115 -9.24 -14.96 6.53
C GLU A 115 -8.57 -13.59 6.71
N ILE A 116 -9.16 -12.73 7.53
CA ILE A 116 -8.63 -11.40 7.83
C ILE A 116 -7.81 -11.52 9.12
N GLU A 117 -6.48 -11.41 9.00
CA GLU A 117 -5.56 -11.49 10.14
C GLU A 117 -5.56 -10.19 10.93
N GLU A 118 -5.50 -9.05 10.24
CA GLU A 118 -5.43 -7.73 10.87
C GLU A 118 -6.08 -6.67 9.98
N ILE A 119 -6.79 -5.73 10.61
CA ILE A 119 -7.25 -4.49 9.99
C ILE A 119 -6.73 -3.34 10.86
N GLY A 120 -5.83 -2.54 10.29
CA GLY A 120 -5.33 -1.34 10.96
C GLY A 120 -6.23 -0.14 10.72
N ASP A 121 -6.47 0.64 11.77
CA ASP A 121 -7.18 1.91 11.63
C ASP A 121 -6.41 2.87 10.69
N PRO A 122 -7.11 3.64 9.85
CA PRO A 122 -6.47 4.66 9.05
C PRO A 122 -5.94 5.79 9.94
N LEU A 123 -4.75 6.28 9.63
CA LEU A 123 -4.24 7.53 10.19
C LEU A 123 -4.58 8.65 9.21
N PHE A 124 -5.68 9.33 9.49
CA PHE A 124 -6.18 10.37 8.59
C PHE A 124 -6.65 11.61 9.37
N PHE A 125 -6.23 12.76 8.89
CA PHE A 125 -6.69 14.07 9.33
C PHE A 125 -7.13 14.87 8.10
N PRO A 126 -8.33 15.48 8.12
CA PRO A 126 -8.77 16.35 7.04
C PRO A 126 -7.76 17.48 6.77
N ARG A 127 -7.67 17.88 5.51
CA ARG A 127 -6.75 18.94 5.07
C ARG A 127 -6.93 20.24 5.88
N GLU A 128 -8.17 20.55 6.23
CA GLU A 128 -8.59 21.78 6.94
C GLU A 128 -8.44 21.65 8.46
N SER A 129 -7.93 20.52 8.96
CA SER A 129 -7.70 20.38 10.40
C SER A 129 -6.59 21.33 10.86
N PRO A 130 -6.69 21.94 12.05
CA PRO A 130 -5.68 22.87 12.54
C PRO A 130 -4.26 22.25 12.57
N LEU A 131 -4.18 20.93 12.84
CA LEU A 131 -2.92 20.20 12.85
C LEU A 131 -2.28 20.17 11.45
N VAL A 132 -3.06 19.80 10.42
CA VAL A 132 -2.54 19.71 9.04
C VAL A 132 -2.22 21.11 8.51
N GLU A 133 -3.06 22.11 8.78
CA GLU A 133 -2.82 23.49 8.36
C GLU A 133 -1.54 24.06 8.96
N ALA A 134 -1.29 23.83 10.25
CA ALA A 134 -0.08 24.31 10.93
C ALA A 134 1.19 23.70 10.33
N LEU A 135 1.15 22.40 10.01
CA LEU A 135 2.28 21.67 9.41
C LEU A 135 2.50 22.08 7.95
N TYR A 136 1.42 22.17 7.17
CA TYR A 136 1.50 22.61 5.77
C TYR A 136 2.02 24.04 5.65
N LYS A 137 1.54 24.94 6.54
CA LYS A 137 2.05 26.29 6.60
C LYS A 137 3.57 26.32 6.85
N ALA A 138 4.07 25.49 7.74
CA ALA A 138 5.50 25.41 8.00
C ALA A 138 6.29 24.97 6.76
N TYR A 139 5.77 24.01 6.01
CA TYR A 139 6.36 23.58 4.74
C TYR A 139 6.41 24.73 3.74
N VAL A 140 5.28 25.40 3.51
CA VAL A 140 5.20 26.51 2.55
C VAL A 140 6.08 27.69 2.96
N ASP A 141 6.10 28.07 4.24
CA ASP A 141 6.89 29.20 4.73
C ASP A 141 8.40 28.98 4.52
N VAL A 142 8.88 27.74 4.56
CA VAL A 142 10.31 27.41 4.37
C VAL A 142 10.66 27.16 2.92
N THR A 143 9.85 26.39 2.21
CA THR A 143 10.16 25.95 0.83
C THR A 143 9.67 26.92 -0.23
N GLY A 144 8.67 27.73 0.06
CA GLY A 144 7.94 28.55 -0.92
C GLY A 144 7.06 27.74 -1.88
N ASP A 145 6.95 26.45 -1.66
CA ASP A 145 6.16 25.55 -2.51
C ASP A 145 4.69 25.59 -2.11
N THR A 146 3.85 26.07 -2.98
CA THR A 146 2.39 26.14 -2.85
C THR A 146 1.66 25.23 -3.84
N GLU A 147 2.42 24.46 -4.64
CA GLU A 147 1.84 23.60 -5.66
C GLU A 147 1.56 22.20 -5.13
N HIS A 148 2.38 21.72 -4.17
CA HIS A 148 2.20 20.41 -3.56
C HIS A 148 1.40 20.51 -2.27
N GLU A 149 0.32 19.74 -2.22
CA GLU A 149 -0.55 19.62 -1.06
C GLU A 149 -0.18 18.40 -0.18
N PRO A 150 -0.53 18.40 1.12
CA PRO A 150 -0.41 17.20 1.95
C PRO A 150 -1.12 16.01 1.33
N MET A 151 -0.44 14.88 1.26
CA MET A 151 -0.95 13.69 0.59
C MET A 151 -1.20 12.55 1.57
N VAL A 152 -2.10 11.67 1.19
CA VAL A 152 -2.34 10.40 1.88
C VAL A 152 -1.48 9.32 1.22
N ILE A 153 -0.76 8.56 2.04
CA ILE A 153 0.05 7.44 1.57
C ILE A 153 -0.42 6.12 2.18
N GLY A 154 -0.26 5.02 1.45
CA GLY A 154 -0.61 3.68 1.94
C GLY A 154 0.38 3.10 2.96
N GLY A 155 1.40 3.85 3.37
CA GLY A 155 2.37 3.44 4.37
C GLY A 155 1.85 3.54 5.81
N GLY A 156 2.51 2.83 6.73
CA GLY A 156 2.28 2.93 8.17
C GLY A 156 3.49 3.52 8.88
N THR A 157 3.24 4.31 9.93
CA THR A 157 4.29 4.88 10.78
C THR A 157 3.96 4.70 12.26
N TYR A 158 4.91 5.02 13.13
CA TYR A 158 4.70 5.04 14.59
C TYR A 158 3.57 5.99 15.02
N ALA A 159 3.19 6.95 14.19
CA ALA A 159 2.07 7.86 14.44
C ALA A 159 0.74 7.11 14.65
N LYS A 160 0.57 5.91 14.09
CA LYS A 160 -0.61 5.06 14.33
C LYS A 160 -0.75 4.57 15.78
N SER A 161 0.33 4.59 16.56
CA SER A 161 0.34 4.07 17.93
C SER A 161 -0.21 5.05 18.97
N LEU A 162 -0.44 6.31 18.61
CA LEU A 162 -0.87 7.36 19.53
C LEU A 162 -2.03 8.18 18.94
N LYS A 163 -2.83 8.79 19.81
CA LYS A 163 -3.93 9.66 19.39
C LYS A 163 -3.44 11.08 19.08
N ASN A 164 -4.07 11.75 18.12
CA ASN A 164 -3.77 13.13 17.72
C ASN A 164 -2.33 13.34 17.25
N ILE A 165 -1.78 12.33 16.58
CA ILE A 165 -0.45 12.39 15.95
C ILE A 165 -0.62 12.13 14.47
N ILE A 166 0.12 12.87 13.66
CA ILE A 166 0.21 12.69 12.22
C ILE A 166 1.66 12.43 11.82
N ALA A 167 1.88 11.65 10.77
CA ALA A 167 3.18 11.56 10.13
C ALA A 167 3.44 12.87 9.37
N PHE A 168 4.62 13.42 9.53
CA PHE A 168 5.04 14.64 8.87
C PHE A 168 6.51 14.55 8.49
N GLY A 169 6.80 14.80 7.22
CA GLY A 169 8.16 14.87 6.70
C GLY A 169 8.10 15.20 5.21
N PRO A 170 8.95 16.15 4.74
CA PRO A 170 9.03 16.47 3.33
C PRO A 170 9.77 15.35 2.58
N GLU A 171 9.13 14.81 1.58
CA GLU A 171 9.71 13.92 0.57
C GLU A 171 9.49 14.55 -0.80
N LYS A 172 10.49 14.52 -1.68
CA LYS A 172 10.36 15.02 -3.05
C LYS A 172 9.89 13.89 -3.95
N LEU A 173 8.77 14.10 -4.62
CA LEU A 173 8.09 13.08 -5.42
C LEU A 173 8.86 12.65 -6.68
N ASP A 174 9.82 13.46 -7.11
CA ASP A 174 10.66 13.23 -8.29
C ASP A 174 11.98 12.49 -7.99
N ILE A 175 12.22 12.14 -6.71
CA ILE A 175 13.42 11.43 -6.26
C ILE A 175 13.05 10.02 -5.80
N ASP A 176 13.69 9.02 -6.37
CA ASP A 176 13.63 7.66 -5.87
C ASP A 176 14.69 7.47 -4.78
N TYR A 177 14.29 7.51 -3.53
CA TYR A 177 15.16 7.34 -2.36
C TYR A 177 15.54 5.89 -2.08
N HIS A 178 15.14 4.94 -2.90
CA HIS A 178 15.31 3.50 -2.71
C HIS A 178 14.73 2.98 -1.38
N ILE A 179 13.61 3.53 -0.93
CA ILE A 179 12.97 3.20 0.36
C ILE A 179 12.79 1.69 0.50
N HIS A 180 13.25 1.13 1.63
CA HIS A 180 13.27 -0.31 1.93
C HIS A 180 14.12 -1.15 0.98
N SER A 181 15.05 -0.55 0.26
CA SER A 181 15.94 -1.23 -0.70
C SER A 181 17.42 -1.00 -0.35
N ALA A 182 18.30 -1.71 -1.06
CA ALA A 182 19.73 -1.46 -0.94
C ALA A 182 20.06 -0.04 -1.40
N ASP A 183 21.03 0.57 -0.73
CA ASP A 183 21.49 1.94 -1.01
C ASP A 183 20.41 3.03 -0.79
N GLU A 184 19.44 2.78 0.10
CA GLU A 184 18.51 3.82 0.58
C GLU A 184 19.28 5.05 1.08
N PHE A 185 18.87 6.23 0.67
CA PHE A 185 19.60 7.46 0.94
C PHE A 185 18.67 8.63 1.25
N ILE A 186 19.24 9.71 1.78
CA ILE A 186 18.65 11.04 1.86
C ILE A 186 19.72 12.05 1.44
N LEU A 187 19.34 13.12 0.78
CA LEU A 187 20.25 14.21 0.41
C LEU A 187 20.56 15.08 1.64
N VAL A 188 21.82 15.48 1.80
CA VAL A 188 22.21 16.36 2.92
C VAL A 188 21.47 17.69 2.87
N SER A 189 21.27 18.26 1.67
CA SER A 189 20.48 19.48 1.50
C SER A 189 19.02 19.35 1.93
N GLU A 190 18.43 18.18 1.78
CA GLU A 190 17.06 17.90 2.26
C GLU A 190 17.02 17.74 3.77
N MET A 191 18.04 17.18 4.38
CA MET A 191 18.16 17.15 5.84
C MET A 191 18.23 18.56 6.44
N GLU A 192 18.99 19.47 5.81
CA GLU A 192 19.09 20.87 6.23
C GLU A 192 17.76 21.60 6.08
N GLU A 193 17.07 21.43 4.95
CA GLU A 193 15.74 21.99 4.70
C GLU A 193 14.71 21.43 5.69
N ALA A 194 14.72 20.12 5.94
CA ALA A 194 13.82 19.47 6.89
C ALA A 194 13.97 20.01 8.32
N VAL A 195 15.18 20.32 8.76
CA VAL A 195 15.43 20.96 10.08
C VAL A 195 14.69 22.30 10.18
N LEU A 196 14.75 23.13 9.13
CA LEU A 196 14.08 24.42 9.11
C LEU A 196 12.55 24.25 9.11
N ILE A 197 12.04 23.30 8.33
CA ILE A 197 10.61 22.97 8.29
C ILE A 197 10.11 22.49 9.66
N TYR A 198 10.85 21.59 10.33
CA TYR A 198 10.47 21.11 11.66
C TYR A 198 10.52 22.20 12.72
N MET A 199 11.49 23.11 12.67
CA MET A 199 11.55 24.26 13.58
C MET A 199 10.32 25.17 13.41
N GLU A 200 9.91 25.43 12.18
CA GLU A 200 8.72 26.23 11.90
C GLU A 200 7.42 25.50 12.27
N ALA A 201 7.37 24.20 12.00
CA ALA A 201 6.25 23.34 12.42
C ALA A 201 6.03 23.37 13.94
N ILE A 202 7.10 23.25 14.73
CA ILE A 202 7.00 23.32 16.20
C ILE A 202 6.44 24.68 16.64
N LYS A 203 6.89 25.79 16.05
CA LYS A 203 6.36 27.13 16.37
C LYS A 203 4.87 27.24 16.05
N ASN A 204 4.45 26.77 14.86
CA ASN A 204 3.07 26.80 14.43
C ASN A 204 2.16 25.94 15.32
N LEU A 205 2.64 24.74 15.70
CA LEU A 205 1.91 23.84 16.60
C LEU A 205 1.76 24.39 18.03
N LEU A 206 2.71 25.19 18.52
CA LEU A 206 2.60 25.84 19.83
C LEU A 206 1.61 27.02 19.82
N ALA A 207 1.18 27.46 18.66
CA ALA A 207 0.26 28.59 18.49
C ALA A 207 -1.21 28.17 18.31
N ILE A 208 -1.50 26.88 18.18
CA ILE A 208 -2.84 26.28 18.10
C ILE A 208 -3.19 25.50 19.39
#